data_678c7b5112f0d9925c568efe5ed8a56f
#
_entry.id   678c7b5112f0d9925c568efe5ed8a56f
#
_cell.length_a   1.000
_cell.length_b   1.000
_cell.length_c   1.000
_cell.angle_alpha   90.00
_cell.angle_beta   90.00
_cell.angle_gamma   90.00
#
_symmetry.space_group_name_H-M   'P 1'
#
loop_
_entity.id
_entity.type
_entity.pdbx_description
1 polymer ?
#
loop_
_entity_poly.entity_id
_entity_poly.type
_entity_poly.pdbx_seq_one_letter_code
_entity_poly.pdbx_strand_id
1 'polypeptide(L)'
;MELKGKVINFLGDSITEGMGTTACEKIYHQIIKEKYDMEHAYNYGISGTRIARQIIPTKDFTKHDLTFELRADIMDKNADAVVVFGGTNDYGHGDVPFGEIDSEDVYTFCGAVNSLIKKLKKDFPNKKIIFMTPLHRLNEEEPSEPDSKTLKDYAAVIVEICKKHNVGVIDLFKINPLDPNDKELVPDGLHPSDKGHRVMAEVIAEKLLEI
;
A
#
# COMPACT_ATOMS: atom_id res chain seq x y z
N MET A 1 7.22 -8.93 14.35
CA MET A 1 8.11 -9.98 13.77
C MET A 1 9.56 -9.55 13.86
N GLU A 2 10.52 -10.46 13.97
CA GLU A 2 11.93 -10.10 13.81
C GLU A 2 12.20 -9.63 12.37
N LEU A 3 13.02 -8.59 12.20
CA LEU A 3 13.35 -8.05 10.87
C LEU A 3 14.76 -8.43 10.40
N LYS A 4 15.69 -8.69 11.33
CA LYS A 4 17.08 -9.02 11.00
C LYS A 4 17.16 -10.26 10.12
N GLY A 5 17.91 -10.16 9.01
CA GLY A 5 18.11 -11.23 8.04
C GLY A 5 16.86 -11.60 7.25
N LYS A 6 15.76 -10.84 7.34
CA LYS A 6 14.51 -11.12 6.63
C LYS A 6 14.50 -10.59 5.21
N VAL A 7 13.78 -11.29 4.35
CA VAL A 7 13.44 -10.87 3.00
C VAL A 7 11.97 -10.49 2.98
N ILE A 8 11.66 -9.25 2.63
CA ILE A 8 10.28 -8.74 2.59
C ILE A 8 9.97 -8.14 1.22
N ASN A 9 8.85 -8.55 0.63
CA ASN A 9 8.28 -7.93 -0.56
C ASN A 9 7.41 -6.75 -0.17
N PHE A 10 7.69 -5.56 -0.72
CA PHE A 10 6.86 -4.36 -0.56
C PHE A 10 6.12 -4.10 -1.87
N LEU A 11 4.84 -4.43 -1.90
CA LEU A 11 3.94 -4.20 -3.02
C LEU A 11 3.19 -2.89 -2.80
N GLY A 12 3.26 -1.96 -3.75
CA GLY A 12 2.61 -0.67 -3.57
C GLY A 12 2.54 0.20 -4.82
N ASP A 13 2.20 1.44 -4.61
CA ASP A 13 2.08 2.48 -5.64
C ASP A 13 3.31 3.41 -5.67
N SER A 14 3.08 4.70 -6.02
CA SER A 14 4.13 5.72 -6.10
C SER A 14 4.90 5.93 -4.79
N ILE A 15 4.25 5.79 -3.63
CA ILE A 15 4.90 5.98 -2.34
C ILE A 15 5.89 4.83 -2.08
N THR A 16 5.53 3.60 -2.45
CA THR A 16 6.43 2.44 -2.35
C THR A 16 7.51 2.48 -3.43
N GLU A 17 7.20 2.95 -4.64
CA GLU A 17 8.19 3.19 -5.70
C GLU A 17 9.27 4.19 -5.25
N GLY A 18 8.89 5.18 -4.43
CA GLY A 18 9.78 6.20 -3.87
C GLY A 18 9.58 7.59 -4.48
N MET A 19 8.39 7.87 -5.03
CA MET A 19 8.05 9.22 -5.50
C MET A 19 8.21 10.20 -4.33
N GLY A 20 8.87 11.33 -4.60
CA GLY A 20 9.20 12.36 -3.61
C GLY A 20 10.57 12.17 -2.94
N THR A 21 11.24 11.03 -3.10
CA THR A 21 12.61 10.81 -2.60
C THR A 21 13.67 11.23 -3.61
N THR A 22 14.84 11.59 -3.10
CA THR A 22 16.00 11.98 -3.94
C THR A 22 16.89 10.80 -4.30
N ALA A 23 16.74 9.65 -3.65
CA ALA A 23 17.53 8.44 -3.89
C ALA A 23 16.83 7.19 -3.35
N CYS A 24 17.10 6.03 -3.93
CA CYS A 24 16.42 4.78 -3.58
C CYS A 24 16.65 4.33 -2.14
N GLU A 25 17.82 4.58 -1.57
CA GLU A 25 18.14 4.27 -0.17
C GLU A 25 17.35 5.10 0.85
N LYS A 26 16.65 6.16 0.39
CA LYS A 26 15.81 7.02 1.23
C LYS A 26 14.33 6.62 1.23
N ILE A 27 13.97 5.60 0.48
CA ILE A 27 12.62 5.05 0.49
C ILE A 27 12.40 4.31 1.81
N TYR A 28 11.22 4.44 2.42
CA TYR A 28 10.90 3.92 3.75
C TYR A 28 11.34 2.46 3.98
N HIS A 29 11.10 1.57 3.02
CA HIS A 29 11.47 0.16 3.17
C HIS A 29 12.98 -0.09 3.06
N GLN A 30 13.73 0.73 2.31
CA GLN A 30 15.20 0.66 2.27
C GLN A 30 15.82 1.20 3.58
N ILE A 31 15.23 2.25 4.16
CA ILE A 31 15.62 2.76 5.48
C ILE A 31 15.40 1.67 6.55
N ILE A 32 14.25 0.98 6.51
CA ILE A 32 13.97 -0.14 7.43
C ILE A 32 14.99 -1.25 7.23
N LYS A 33 15.26 -1.64 5.97
CA LYS A 33 16.24 -2.66 5.63
C LYS A 33 17.60 -2.35 6.25
N GLU A 34 18.11 -1.17 6.05
CA GLU A 34 19.43 -0.75 6.56
C GLU A 34 19.45 -0.72 8.08
N LYS A 35 18.45 -0.08 8.70
CA LYS A 35 18.38 0.10 10.16
C LYS A 35 18.26 -1.23 10.92
N TYR A 36 17.58 -2.21 10.37
CA TYR A 36 17.30 -3.49 11.03
C TYR A 36 18.07 -4.69 10.46
N ASP A 37 19.07 -4.42 9.62
CA ASP A 37 19.94 -5.45 9.06
C ASP A 37 19.14 -6.57 8.36
N MET A 38 18.11 -6.17 7.56
CA MET A 38 17.34 -7.10 6.74
C MET A 38 18.20 -7.58 5.56
N GLU A 39 17.98 -8.80 5.11
CA GLU A 39 18.65 -9.34 3.92
C GLU A 39 18.19 -8.57 2.67
N HIS A 40 16.87 -8.53 2.41
CA HIS A 40 16.29 -7.81 1.29
C HIS A 40 14.97 -7.11 1.63
N ALA A 41 14.77 -5.92 1.05
CA ALA A 41 13.49 -5.22 0.94
C ALA A 41 13.21 -5.01 -0.55
N TYR A 42 12.49 -5.97 -1.17
CA TYR A 42 12.15 -5.87 -2.59
C TYR A 42 11.06 -4.84 -2.82
N ASN A 43 11.31 -3.94 -3.75
CA ASN A 43 10.39 -2.88 -4.13
C ASN A 43 9.56 -3.27 -5.36
N TYR A 44 8.27 -3.48 -5.16
CA TYR A 44 7.28 -3.71 -6.20
C TYR A 44 6.28 -2.53 -6.29
N GLY A 45 6.73 -1.32 -5.98
CA GLY A 45 5.98 -0.09 -6.16
C GLY A 45 5.96 0.35 -7.63
N ILE A 46 4.80 0.80 -8.12
CA ILE A 46 4.65 1.44 -9.43
C ILE A 46 3.66 2.61 -9.28
N SER A 47 4.10 3.82 -9.65
CA SER A 47 3.32 5.04 -9.56
C SER A 47 1.99 4.96 -10.31
N GLY A 48 0.93 5.50 -9.69
CA GLY A 48 -0.40 5.61 -10.29
C GLY A 48 -1.20 4.30 -10.30
N THR A 49 -0.62 3.18 -9.84
CA THR A 49 -1.29 1.87 -9.86
C THR A 49 -2.32 1.75 -8.74
N ARG A 50 -3.37 0.96 -9.01
CA ARG A 50 -4.48 0.68 -8.12
C ARG A 50 -4.46 -0.76 -7.63
N ILE A 51 -5.15 -1.03 -6.52
CA ILE A 51 -5.45 -2.39 -6.08
C ILE A 51 -6.49 -2.99 -7.04
N ALA A 52 -7.55 -2.24 -7.35
CA ALA A 52 -8.62 -2.68 -8.23
C ALA A 52 -8.23 -2.65 -9.72
N ARG A 53 -8.84 -3.53 -10.50
CA ARG A 53 -8.75 -3.50 -11.96
C ARG A 53 -9.64 -2.41 -12.53
N GLN A 54 -9.20 -1.79 -13.61
CA GLN A 54 -9.97 -0.78 -14.32
C GLN A 54 -10.79 -1.42 -15.43
N ILE A 55 -12.07 -1.02 -15.54
CA ILE A 55 -12.94 -1.44 -16.65
C ILE A 55 -12.48 -0.79 -17.95
N ILE A 56 -12.08 0.48 -17.86
CA ILE A 56 -11.53 1.24 -19.00
C ILE A 56 -10.04 1.41 -18.76
N PRO A 57 -9.17 0.75 -19.53
CA PRO A 57 -7.73 0.93 -19.45
C PRO A 57 -7.33 2.38 -19.65
N THR A 58 -6.30 2.82 -18.94
CA THR A 58 -5.70 4.14 -19.17
C THR A 58 -4.96 4.19 -20.50
N LYS A 59 -4.69 5.41 -21.01
CA LYS A 59 -3.87 5.55 -22.23
C LYS A 59 -2.45 5.03 -22.05
N ASP A 60 -1.92 5.06 -20.82
CA ASP A 60 -0.62 4.51 -20.44
C ASP A 60 -0.80 3.21 -19.65
N PHE A 61 -1.34 2.21 -20.33
CA PHE A 61 -1.57 0.88 -19.74
C PHE A 61 -0.27 0.14 -19.36
N THR A 62 0.87 0.57 -19.86
CA THR A 62 2.17 -0.05 -19.53
C THR A 62 2.55 0.16 -18.06
N LYS A 63 1.97 1.15 -17.41
CA LYS A 63 2.26 1.53 -16.04
C LYS A 63 1.01 1.51 -15.15
N HIS A 64 -0.02 2.26 -15.51
CA HIS A 64 -1.19 2.50 -14.65
C HIS A 64 -2.14 1.30 -14.57
N ASP A 65 -2.15 0.42 -15.57
CA ASP A 65 -3.01 -0.76 -15.58
C ASP A 65 -2.36 -1.99 -14.95
N LEU A 66 -1.13 -1.87 -14.43
CA LEU A 66 -0.44 -2.91 -13.68
C LEU A 66 -0.96 -2.98 -12.25
N THR A 67 -2.12 -3.60 -12.05
CA THR A 67 -2.72 -3.75 -10.73
C THR A 67 -1.83 -4.51 -9.75
N PHE A 68 -2.10 -4.37 -8.47
CA PHE A 68 -1.34 -5.08 -7.43
C PHE A 68 -1.42 -6.60 -7.60
N GLU A 69 -2.59 -7.13 -7.98
CA GLU A 69 -2.78 -8.56 -8.19
C GLU A 69 -1.87 -9.11 -9.30
N LEU A 70 -1.74 -8.40 -10.42
CA LEU A 70 -0.86 -8.81 -11.53
C LEU A 70 0.62 -8.80 -11.12
N ARG A 71 1.03 -7.81 -10.32
CA ARG A 71 2.42 -7.72 -9.85
C ARG A 71 2.76 -8.73 -8.76
N ALA A 72 1.77 -9.25 -8.03
CA ALA A 72 1.99 -10.32 -7.08
C ALA A 72 2.57 -11.59 -7.71
N ASP A 73 2.37 -11.82 -9.02
CA ASP A 73 2.92 -12.97 -9.74
C ASP A 73 4.44 -12.93 -9.87
N ILE A 74 5.02 -11.74 -9.98
CA ILE A 74 6.47 -11.56 -10.18
C ILE A 74 7.25 -11.36 -8.88
N MET A 75 6.58 -11.33 -7.73
CA MET A 75 7.25 -11.19 -6.43
C MET A 75 8.08 -12.42 -6.07
N ASP A 76 9.17 -12.20 -5.33
CA ASP A 76 10.00 -13.28 -4.81
C ASP A 76 9.19 -14.21 -3.89
N LYS A 77 9.02 -15.47 -4.30
CA LYS A 77 8.24 -16.48 -3.57
C LYS A 77 8.94 -16.99 -2.31
N ASN A 78 10.23 -16.72 -2.16
CA ASN A 78 11.01 -17.09 -0.97
C ASN A 78 10.94 -16.05 0.14
N ALA A 79 10.34 -14.88 -0.11
CA ALA A 79 10.21 -13.85 0.90
C ALA A 79 9.57 -14.35 2.21
N ASP A 80 10.00 -13.80 3.33
CA ASP A 80 9.48 -14.12 4.67
C ASP A 80 8.12 -13.46 4.94
N ALA A 81 7.88 -12.30 4.30
CA ALA A 81 6.64 -11.57 4.44
C ALA A 81 6.32 -10.75 3.16
N VAL A 82 5.05 -10.38 3.03
CA VAL A 82 4.56 -9.42 2.03
C VAL A 82 3.90 -8.26 2.75
N VAL A 83 4.34 -7.05 2.45
CA VAL A 83 3.73 -5.80 2.91
C VAL A 83 3.07 -5.14 1.71
N VAL A 84 1.77 -4.85 1.82
CA VAL A 84 0.96 -4.22 0.77
C VAL A 84 0.58 -2.81 1.20
N PHE A 85 0.89 -1.82 0.37
CA PHE A 85 0.59 -0.41 0.67
C PHE A 85 -0.09 0.25 -0.53
N GLY A 86 -1.39 0.52 -0.44
CA GLY A 86 -2.16 1.09 -1.54
C GLY A 86 -3.55 1.56 -1.12
N GLY A 87 -4.36 1.93 -2.13
CA GLY A 87 -5.72 2.43 -1.95
C GLY A 87 -5.85 3.94 -2.18
N THR A 88 -4.75 4.71 -2.08
CA THR A 88 -4.79 6.15 -2.35
C THR A 88 -5.10 6.48 -3.81
N ASN A 89 -4.69 5.64 -4.75
CA ASN A 89 -5.00 5.81 -6.18
C ASN A 89 -6.40 5.32 -6.53
N ASP A 90 -6.88 4.25 -5.90
CA ASP A 90 -8.27 3.80 -6.04
C ASP A 90 -9.23 4.93 -5.64
N TYR A 91 -8.95 5.60 -4.52
CA TYR A 91 -9.67 6.80 -4.11
C TYR A 91 -9.43 7.99 -5.06
N GLY A 92 -8.17 8.33 -5.33
CA GLY A 92 -7.80 9.60 -5.97
C GLY A 92 -8.11 9.71 -7.45
N HIS A 93 -8.25 8.59 -8.17
CA HIS A 93 -8.63 8.59 -9.58
C HIS A 93 -10.15 8.57 -9.78
N GLY A 94 -10.93 8.03 -8.82
CA GLY A 94 -12.38 8.08 -8.84
C GLY A 94 -13.02 7.35 -10.03
N ASP A 95 -12.40 6.29 -10.53
CA ASP A 95 -12.84 5.56 -11.72
C ASP A 95 -13.13 4.08 -11.45
N VAL A 96 -13.10 3.67 -10.19
CA VAL A 96 -13.37 2.30 -9.74
C VAL A 96 -14.48 2.32 -8.69
N PRO A 97 -15.56 1.54 -8.85
CA PRO A 97 -16.59 1.40 -7.82
C PRO A 97 -16.01 0.89 -6.50
N PHE A 98 -16.52 1.39 -5.38
CA PHE A 98 -16.09 0.96 -4.06
C PHE A 98 -16.45 -0.52 -3.81
N GLY A 99 -17.66 -0.91 -4.16
CA GLY A 99 -18.18 -2.26 -4.02
C GLY A 99 -18.58 -2.63 -2.59
N GLU A 100 -19.25 -3.78 -2.46
CA GLU A 100 -19.65 -4.34 -1.17
C GLU A 100 -18.45 -5.04 -0.50
N ILE A 101 -18.42 -5.02 0.84
CA ILE A 101 -17.30 -5.57 1.63
C ILE A 101 -17.03 -7.06 1.34
N ASP A 102 -18.05 -7.82 1.00
CA ASP A 102 -17.97 -9.25 0.68
C ASP A 102 -17.78 -9.54 -0.81
N SER A 103 -17.67 -8.50 -1.64
CA SER A 103 -17.45 -8.63 -3.07
C SER A 103 -16.15 -9.40 -3.37
N GLU A 104 -16.17 -10.17 -4.46
CA GLU A 104 -15.00 -10.80 -5.07
C GLU A 104 -14.72 -10.22 -6.47
N ASP A 105 -15.52 -9.23 -6.89
CA ASP A 105 -15.35 -8.57 -8.17
C ASP A 105 -14.11 -7.66 -8.15
N VAL A 106 -13.08 -8.08 -8.87
CA VAL A 106 -11.79 -7.37 -8.96
C VAL A 106 -11.87 -5.99 -9.62
N TYR A 107 -13.02 -5.65 -10.22
CA TYR A 107 -13.32 -4.33 -10.76
C TYR A 107 -13.99 -3.41 -9.74
N THR A 108 -14.08 -3.83 -8.49
CA THR A 108 -14.46 -2.98 -7.34
C THR A 108 -13.30 -2.96 -6.33
N PHE A 109 -13.20 -1.88 -5.56
CA PHE A 109 -12.12 -1.76 -4.57
C PHE A 109 -12.16 -2.87 -3.51
N CYS A 110 -13.32 -3.07 -2.87
CA CYS A 110 -13.46 -4.12 -1.84
C CYS A 110 -13.19 -5.52 -2.42
N GLY A 111 -13.72 -5.82 -3.60
CA GLY A 111 -13.51 -7.11 -4.25
C GLY A 111 -12.05 -7.35 -4.64
N ALA A 112 -11.36 -6.33 -5.10
CA ALA A 112 -9.94 -6.42 -5.43
C ALA A 112 -9.07 -6.64 -4.18
N VAL A 113 -9.37 -5.98 -3.04
CA VAL A 113 -8.68 -6.23 -1.78
C VAL A 113 -8.89 -7.68 -1.31
N ASN A 114 -10.14 -8.18 -1.37
CA ASN A 114 -10.46 -9.58 -1.05
C ASN A 114 -9.69 -10.56 -1.94
N SER A 115 -9.70 -10.34 -3.26
CA SER A 115 -9.01 -11.17 -4.25
C SER A 115 -7.50 -11.18 -4.02
N LEU A 116 -6.91 -10.00 -3.84
CA LEU A 116 -5.48 -9.86 -3.58
C LEU A 116 -5.06 -10.63 -2.32
N ILE A 117 -5.81 -10.51 -1.21
CA ILE A 117 -5.52 -11.27 0.01
C ILE A 117 -5.55 -12.77 -0.24
N LYS A 118 -6.59 -13.27 -0.92
CA LYS A 118 -6.73 -14.71 -1.24
C LYS A 118 -5.54 -15.19 -2.09
N LYS A 119 -5.18 -14.40 -3.12
CA LYS A 119 -4.03 -14.69 -3.96
C LYS A 119 -2.74 -14.73 -3.17
N LEU A 120 -2.47 -13.72 -2.34
CA LEU A 120 -1.24 -13.67 -1.54
C LEU A 120 -1.16 -14.83 -0.55
N LYS A 121 -2.26 -15.21 0.09
CA LYS A 121 -2.29 -16.40 0.97
C LYS A 121 -1.98 -17.70 0.22
N LYS A 122 -2.43 -17.82 -1.01
CA LYS A 122 -2.12 -18.97 -1.88
C LYS A 122 -0.67 -18.99 -2.32
N ASP A 123 -0.15 -17.82 -2.75
CA ASP A 123 1.19 -17.69 -3.33
C ASP A 123 2.31 -17.69 -2.28
N PHE A 124 1.99 -17.29 -1.03
CA PHE A 124 2.90 -17.19 0.11
C PHE A 124 2.37 -17.98 1.32
N PRO A 125 2.22 -19.31 1.20
CA PRO A 125 1.66 -20.13 2.28
C PRO A 125 2.53 -20.05 3.55
N ASN A 126 1.88 -19.83 4.71
CA ASN A 126 2.51 -19.68 6.02
C ASN A 126 3.44 -18.46 6.17
N LYS A 127 3.43 -17.53 5.22
CA LYS A 127 4.15 -16.26 5.33
C LYS A 127 3.23 -15.18 5.90
N LYS A 128 3.85 -14.17 6.52
CA LYS A 128 3.09 -13.01 7.00
C LYS A 128 2.68 -12.12 5.83
N ILE A 129 1.38 -11.80 5.78
CA ILE A 129 0.82 -10.83 4.85
C ILE A 129 0.30 -9.68 5.69
N ILE A 130 0.74 -8.46 5.37
CA ILE A 130 0.45 -7.26 6.14
C ILE A 130 0.01 -6.17 5.18
N PHE A 131 -1.16 -5.59 5.40
CA PHE A 131 -1.62 -4.44 4.66
C PHE A 131 -1.34 -3.17 5.45
N MET A 132 -1.05 -2.08 4.73
CA MET A 132 -1.00 -0.74 5.29
C MET A 132 -2.13 0.08 4.67
N THR A 133 -2.89 0.80 5.52
CA THR A 133 -3.90 1.73 5.02
C THR A 133 -3.23 2.96 4.39
N PRO A 134 -3.92 3.69 3.49
CA PRO A 134 -3.40 4.95 2.95
C PRO A 134 -2.95 5.92 4.04
N LEU A 135 -1.98 6.77 3.73
CA LEU A 135 -1.66 7.97 4.52
C LEU A 135 -2.73 9.04 4.29
N HIS A 136 -2.81 10.00 5.20
CA HIS A 136 -3.53 11.24 4.95
C HIS A 136 -2.96 11.97 3.73
N ARG A 137 -3.82 12.64 2.99
CA ARG A 137 -3.46 13.46 1.83
C ARG A 137 -4.34 14.70 1.73
N LEU A 138 -3.90 15.71 0.97
CA LEU A 138 -4.78 16.83 0.66
C LEU A 138 -6.04 16.34 -0.09
N ASN A 139 -7.16 17.00 0.14
CA ASN A 139 -8.47 16.72 -0.45
C ASN A 139 -9.07 15.36 -0.10
N GLU A 140 -8.63 14.73 0.98
CA GLU A 140 -9.09 13.39 1.41
C GLU A 140 -10.56 13.32 1.84
N GLU A 141 -11.17 14.47 2.15
CA GLU A 141 -12.58 14.60 2.49
C GLU A 141 -13.48 14.79 1.25
N GLU A 142 -12.89 15.05 0.08
CA GLU A 142 -13.63 15.14 -1.17
C GLU A 142 -14.15 13.74 -1.55
N PRO A 143 -15.45 13.58 -1.84
CA PRO A 143 -15.98 12.28 -2.18
C PRO A 143 -15.45 11.81 -3.55
N SER A 144 -14.95 10.57 -3.59
CA SER A 144 -14.53 9.90 -4.83
C SER A 144 -15.74 9.30 -5.54
N GLU A 145 -15.80 9.47 -6.85
CA GLU A 145 -16.81 8.82 -7.69
C GLU A 145 -16.48 7.30 -7.88
N PRO A 146 -17.46 6.45 -8.23
CA PRO A 146 -18.88 6.78 -8.38
C PRO A 146 -19.69 6.70 -7.06
N ASP A 147 -19.10 6.21 -5.97
CA ASP A 147 -19.83 5.85 -4.75
C ASP A 147 -19.77 6.89 -3.64
N SER A 148 -19.24 8.09 -3.93
CA SER A 148 -19.12 9.22 -2.99
C SER A 148 -18.42 8.84 -1.68
N LYS A 149 -17.34 8.03 -1.76
CA LYS A 149 -16.54 7.60 -0.63
C LYS A 149 -15.34 8.52 -0.40
N THR A 150 -15.00 8.79 0.84
CA THR A 150 -13.80 9.53 1.23
C THR A 150 -12.61 8.60 1.44
N LEU A 151 -11.38 9.13 1.51
CA LEU A 151 -10.19 8.30 1.78
C LEU A 151 -10.31 7.52 3.09
N LYS A 152 -11.00 8.08 4.08
CA LYS A 152 -11.32 7.42 5.34
C LYS A 152 -12.12 6.12 5.15
N ASP A 153 -13.07 6.10 4.22
CA ASP A 153 -13.83 4.88 3.92
C ASP A 153 -12.94 3.79 3.31
N TYR A 154 -12.02 4.17 2.40
CA TYR A 154 -11.02 3.26 1.82
C TYR A 154 -10.09 2.69 2.89
N ALA A 155 -9.59 3.51 3.80
CA ALA A 155 -8.75 3.05 4.91
C ALA A 155 -9.53 2.10 5.84
N ALA A 156 -10.75 2.46 6.22
CA ALA A 156 -11.59 1.67 7.13
C ALA A 156 -11.91 0.29 6.56
N VAL A 157 -12.26 0.20 5.26
CA VAL A 157 -12.63 -1.09 4.66
C VAL A 157 -11.42 -2.02 4.49
N ILE A 158 -10.20 -1.48 4.27
CA ILE A 158 -8.97 -2.29 4.29
C ILE A 158 -8.82 -2.97 5.65
N VAL A 159 -8.99 -2.22 6.75
CA VAL A 159 -8.89 -2.76 8.12
C VAL A 159 -9.93 -3.87 8.34
N GLU A 160 -11.16 -3.65 7.91
CA GLU A 160 -12.26 -4.60 8.09
C GLU A 160 -12.03 -5.89 7.29
N ILE A 161 -11.64 -5.77 6.01
CA ILE A 161 -11.34 -6.93 5.15
C ILE A 161 -10.12 -7.70 5.69
N CYS A 162 -9.05 -7.02 6.12
CA CYS A 162 -7.90 -7.67 6.72
C CYS A 162 -8.28 -8.47 7.98
N LYS A 163 -9.11 -7.89 8.85
CA LYS A 163 -9.64 -8.57 10.04
C LYS A 163 -10.43 -9.81 9.66
N LYS A 164 -11.34 -9.72 8.69
CA LYS A 164 -12.15 -10.84 8.18
C LYS A 164 -11.28 -11.99 7.67
N HIS A 165 -10.19 -11.67 6.99
CA HIS A 165 -9.26 -12.66 6.46
C HIS A 165 -8.16 -13.08 7.44
N ASN A 166 -8.14 -12.57 8.66
CA ASN A 166 -7.06 -12.80 9.63
C ASN A 166 -5.66 -12.49 9.03
N VAL A 167 -5.53 -11.28 8.47
CA VAL A 167 -4.31 -10.73 7.87
C VAL A 167 -3.85 -9.54 8.70
N GLY A 168 -2.54 -9.35 8.84
CA GLY A 168 -1.98 -8.21 9.56
C GLY A 168 -2.36 -6.88 8.92
N VAL A 169 -2.57 -5.85 9.74
CA VAL A 169 -2.82 -4.49 9.25
C VAL A 169 -2.07 -3.46 10.09
N ILE A 170 -1.42 -2.53 9.40
CA ILE A 170 -0.85 -1.31 9.99
C ILE A 170 -1.75 -0.16 9.53
N ASP A 171 -2.55 0.36 10.44
CA ASP A 171 -3.50 1.43 10.15
C ASP A 171 -2.80 2.79 10.15
N LEU A 172 -2.09 3.12 9.06
CA LEU A 172 -1.36 4.38 8.91
C LEU A 172 -2.31 5.59 8.88
N PHE A 173 -3.55 5.42 8.39
CA PHE A 173 -4.55 6.48 8.42
C PHE A 173 -4.88 6.87 9.87
N LYS A 174 -5.11 5.88 10.73
CA LYS A 174 -5.38 6.13 12.16
C LYS A 174 -4.15 6.63 12.92
N ILE A 175 -2.96 6.11 12.62
CA ILE A 175 -1.70 6.50 13.28
C ILE A 175 -1.34 7.94 12.90
N ASN A 176 -1.63 8.35 11.66
CA ASN A 176 -1.34 9.68 11.11
C ASN A 176 0.10 10.12 11.32
N PRO A 177 1.08 9.40 10.74
CA PRO A 177 2.49 9.71 10.95
C PRO A 177 2.95 11.00 10.25
N LEU A 178 2.21 11.47 9.24
CA LEU A 178 2.55 12.61 8.41
C LEU A 178 1.35 13.54 8.23
N ASP A 179 1.51 14.83 8.55
CA ASP A 179 0.53 15.86 8.18
C ASP A 179 0.70 16.22 6.70
N PRO A 180 -0.33 16.06 5.84
CA PRO A 180 -0.24 16.40 4.42
C PRO A 180 -0.07 17.91 4.15
N ASN A 181 -0.26 18.77 5.15
CA ASN A 181 -0.02 20.21 5.07
C ASN A 181 1.45 20.57 5.40
N ASP A 182 2.21 19.68 6.02
CA ASP A 182 3.64 19.90 6.29
C ASP A 182 4.45 19.71 5.00
N LYS A 183 4.83 20.83 4.37
CA LYS A 183 5.58 20.85 3.11
C LYS A 183 7.01 20.31 3.22
N GLU A 184 7.57 20.18 4.42
CA GLU A 184 8.86 19.51 4.61
C GLU A 184 8.71 17.98 4.55
N LEU A 185 7.59 17.46 5.03
CA LEU A 185 7.32 16.02 5.06
C LEU A 185 6.59 15.55 3.80
N VAL A 186 5.61 16.33 3.31
CA VAL A 186 4.73 15.98 2.18
C VAL A 186 4.60 17.19 1.23
N PRO A 187 5.63 17.47 0.39
CA PRO A 187 5.71 18.70 -0.40
C PRO A 187 4.52 19.00 -1.31
N ASP A 188 3.93 17.97 -1.91
CA ASP A 188 2.78 18.09 -2.82
C ASP A 188 1.43 17.72 -2.14
N GLY A 189 1.48 17.38 -0.85
CA GLY A 189 0.31 16.96 -0.09
C GLY A 189 -0.13 15.50 -0.30
N LEU A 190 0.71 14.70 -0.97
CA LEU A 190 0.48 13.28 -1.24
C LEU A 190 1.75 12.44 -1.07
N HIS A 191 2.86 12.86 -1.70
CA HIS A 191 4.10 12.07 -1.72
C HIS A 191 5.07 12.55 -0.64
N PRO A 192 5.50 11.65 0.26
CA PRO A 192 6.47 11.99 1.28
C PRO A 192 7.84 12.33 0.70
N SER A 193 8.50 13.36 1.26
CA SER A 193 9.90 13.69 0.98
C SER A 193 10.85 12.66 1.61
N ASP A 194 12.17 12.81 1.43
CA ASP A 194 13.19 12.04 2.15
C ASP A 194 12.95 12.04 3.67
N LYS A 195 12.55 13.20 4.21
CA LYS A 195 12.25 13.37 5.64
C LYS A 195 10.95 12.64 6.01
N GLY A 196 9.91 12.74 5.18
CA GLY A 196 8.65 12.02 5.34
C GLY A 196 8.85 10.51 5.32
N HIS A 197 9.61 9.99 4.35
CA HIS A 197 9.93 8.57 4.29
C HIS A 197 10.69 8.07 5.51
N ARG A 198 11.54 8.88 6.12
CA ARG A 198 12.23 8.53 7.37
C ARG A 198 11.25 8.40 8.54
N VAL A 199 10.33 9.35 8.69
CA VAL A 199 9.26 9.27 9.71
C VAL A 199 8.40 8.03 9.51
N MET A 200 7.98 7.77 8.27
CA MET A 200 7.23 6.56 7.92
C MET A 200 7.99 5.29 8.30
N ALA A 201 9.28 5.23 7.96
CA ALA A 201 10.12 4.05 8.22
C ALA A 201 10.16 3.71 9.71
N GLU A 202 10.26 4.71 10.59
CA GLU A 202 10.26 4.52 12.04
C GLU A 202 8.94 3.90 12.53
N VAL A 203 7.83 4.50 12.13
CA VAL A 203 6.50 4.03 12.52
C VAL A 203 6.19 2.64 11.97
N ILE A 204 6.46 2.41 10.69
CA ILE A 204 6.20 1.13 10.04
C ILE A 204 7.05 0.02 10.66
N ALA A 205 8.35 0.28 10.91
CA ALA A 205 9.23 -0.72 11.53
C ALA A 205 8.76 -1.10 12.94
N GLU A 206 8.38 -0.11 13.76
CA GLU A 206 7.81 -0.37 15.09
C GLU A 206 6.61 -1.30 15.01
N LYS A 207 5.67 -1.02 14.11
CA LYS A 207 4.48 -1.86 13.91
C LYS A 207 4.79 -3.25 13.33
N LEU A 208 5.76 -3.36 12.44
CA LEU A 208 6.22 -4.68 11.94
C LEU A 208 6.83 -5.53 13.06
N LEU A 209 7.55 -4.93 14.01
CA LEU A 209 8.10 -5.64 15.18
C LEU A 209 7.01 -6.15 16.14
N GLU A 210 5.85 -5.46 16.23
CA GLU A 210 4.71 -5.86 17.07
C GLU A 210 3.90 -7.04 16.47
N ILE A 211 3.92 -7.22 15.15
CA ILE A 211 3.22 -8.30 14.41
C ILE A 211 4.07 -9.57 14.40
#